data_d96f1542289c1590d7c4a860765d526c
#
_entry.id   d96f1542289c1590d7c4a860765d526c
#
_cell.length_a   1.000
_cell.length_b   1.000
_cell.length_c   1.000
_cell.angle_alpha   90.00
_cell.angle_beta   90.00
_cell.angle_gamma   90.00
#
_symmetry.space_group_name_H-M   'P 1'
#
loop_
_entity.id
_entity.type
_entity.pdbx_description
1 polymer ?
#
loop_
_entity_poly.entity_id
_entity_poly.type
_entity_poly.pdbx_seq_one_letter_code
_entity_poly.pdbx_strand_id
1 'polypeptide(L)'
;MRKFFFVFSWFLISTAAVLVGSSAYSFYFLAQNGSLSKFDLAKLPKIQSPQEAKSPSMLVTTVIESEDARGELIAQFLERHKSPMQPYDFYGKKLVEIADRYQIDFRLLPAIAMQESNLCKNQNPGAPKNCLGFGIHKSGTLDFDSYEAGFERAGRELKAYYIDKGLLTVEQIESKYTPSSNGSWANSVNQWMAEMRFDDRQMGRENENNASVLEFAKEK
;
A
#
# COMPACT_ATOMS: atom_id res chain seq x y z
N MET A 1 -33.63 -47.96 12.99
CA MET A 1 -33.78 -47.06 11.85
C MET A 1 -34.69 -45.84 12.09
N ARG A 2 -35.86 -45.98 12.76
CA ARG A 2 -36.78 -44.79 13.02
C ARG A 2 -36.16 -43.66 13.86
N LYS A 3 -35.29 -43.94 14.81
CA LYS A 3 -34.66 -42.91 15.66
C LYS A 3 -33.62 -42.07 14.91
N PHE A 4 -32.93 -42.60 13.91
CA PHE A 4 -32.00 -41.84 13.07
C PHE A 4 -32.70 -40.84 12.13
N PHE A 5 -33.88 -41.22 11.66
CA PHE A 5 -34.69 -40.33 10.79
C PHE A 5 -35.14 -39.03 11.53
N PHE A 6 -35.51 -39.13 12.80
CA PHE A 6 -35.94 -37.99 13.59
C PHE A 6 -34.80 -37.01 13.89
N VAL A 7 -33.62 -37.54 14.17
CA VAL A 7 -32.42 -36.69 14.43
C VAL A 7 -32.00 -35.97 13.17
N PHE A 8 -32.01 -36.64 12.01
CA PHE A 8 -31.63 -36.05 10.73
C PHE A 8 -32.65 -35.00 10.26
N SER A 9 -33.94 -35.26 10.44
CA SER A 9 -35.01 -34.29 10.15
C SER A 9 -34.91 -33.05 11.04
N TRP A 10 -34.59 -33.22 12.33
CA TRP A 10 -34.43 -32.09 13.24
C TRP A 10 -33.23 -31.21 12.90
N PHE A 11 -32.12 -31.82 12.46
CA PHE A 11 -30.93 -31.10 11.99
C PHE A 11 -31.22 -30.28 10.72
N LEU A 12 -31.95 -30.84 9.74
CA LEU A 12 -32.32 -30.13 8.52
C LEU A 12 -33.25 -28.93 8.79
N ILE A 13 -34.21 -29.09 9.67
CA ILE A 13 -35.12 -28.01 10.04
C ILE A 13 -34.38 -26.88 10.81
N SER A 14 -33.48 -27.26 11.71
CA SER A 14 -32.67 -26.32 12.48
C SER A 14 -31.72 -25.50 11.58
N THR A 15 -31.04 -26.13 10.64
CA THR A 15 -30.15 -25.42 9.69
C THR A 15 -30.92 -24.52 8.73
N ALA A 16 -32.09 -24.94 8.26
CA ALA A 16 -32.97 -24.09 7.42
C ALA A 16 -33.47 -22.85 8.20
N ALA A 17 -33.84 -22.99 9.47
CA ALA A 17 -34.28 -21.89 10.31
C ALA A 17 -33.16 -20.84 10.56
N VAL A 18 -31.91 -21.30 10.77
CA VAL A 18 -30.76 -20.40 10.94
C VAL A 18 -30.47 -19.63 9.64
N LEU A 19 -30.55 -20.29 8.48
CA LEU A 19 -30.31 -19.63 7.18
C LEU A 19 -31.37 -18.59 6.86
N VAL A 20 -32.66 -18.86 7.14
CA VAL A 20 -33.75 -17.90 6.94
C VAL A 20 -33.64 -16.75 7.93
N GLY A 21 -33.31 -17.02 9.20
CA GLY A 21 -33.12 -16.00 10.23
C GLY A 21 -31.98 -15.06 9.93
N SER A 22 -30.83 -15.58 9.45
CA SER A 22 -29.67 -14.77 9.10
C SER A 22 -29.90 -13.90 7.87
N SER A 23 -30.62 -14.40 6.86
CA SER A 23 -30.99 -13.60 5.67
C SER A 23 -31.99 -12.50 5.99
N ALA A 24 -32.98 -12.78 6.83
CA ALA A 24 -33.94 -11.78 7.29
C ALA A 24 -33.27 -10.67 8.14
N TYR A 25 -32.33 -11.04 9.00
CA TYR A 25 -31.57 -10.08 9.81
C TYR A 25 -30.67 -9.20 8.94
N SER A 26 -29.99 -9.77 7.95
CA SER A 26 -29.17 -9.01 6.99
C SER A 26 -30.03 -8.02 6.18
N PHE A 27 -31.21 -8.44 5.75
CA PHE A 27 -32.13 -7.56 5.03
C PHE A 27 -32.68 -6.42 5.91
N TYR A 28 -33.01 -6.73 7.16
CA TYR A 28 -33.46 -5.75 8.16
C TYR A 28 -32.35 -4.72 8.48
N PHE A 29 -31.11 -5.19 8.65
CA PHE A 29 -29.94 -4.34 8.90
C PHE A 29 -29.62 -3.42 7.71
N LEU A 30 -29.69 -3.94 6.48
CA LEU A 30 -29.56 -3.15 5.25
C LEU A 30 -30.69 -2.13 5.08
N ALA A 31 -31.92 -2.47 5.47
CA ALA A 31 -33.06 -1.58 5.41
C ALA A 31 -32.97 -0.44 6.45
N GLN A 32 -32.43 -0.69 7.63
CA GLN A 32 -32.21 0.34 8.65
C GLN A 32 -31.01 1.25 8.39
N ASN A 33 -29.93 0.71 7.82
CA ASN A 33 -28.71 1.47 7.52
C ASN A 33 -28.68 2.02 6.10
N GLY A 34 -29.66 1.69 5.28
CA GLY A 34 -29.86 2.19 3.92
C GLY A 34 -30.45 3.60 3.86
N SER A 35 -29.95 4.52 4.69
CA SER A 35 -30.14 5.94 4.43
C SER A 35 -29.26 6.34 3.25
N LEU A 36 -29.71 6.00 2.05
CA LEU A 36 -29.34 6.75 0.86
C LEU A 36 -29.85 8.18 1.11
N SER A 37 -28.99 9.03 1.64
CA SER A 37 -29.22 10.47 1.65
C SER A 37 -29.54 10.85 0.22
N LYS A 38 -30.78 11.24 -0.03
CA LYS A 38 -31.22 11.83 -1.30
C LYS A 38 -30.28 12.98 -1.57
N PHE A 39 -29.38 12.78 -2.51
CA PHE A 39 -28.50 13.82 -3.02
C PHE A 39 -29.45 14.81 -3.70
N ASP A 40 -29.76 15.90 -3.01
CA ASP A 40 -30.68 16.94 -3.48
C ASP A 40 -29.96 17.75 -4.56
N LEU A 41 -30.14 17.33 -5.82
CA LEU A 41 -29.57 18.02 -6.98
C LEU A 41 -30.01 19.50 -7.06
N ALA A 42 -31.04 19.90 -6.31
CA ALA A 42 -31.51 21.28 -6.28
C ALA A 42 -30.63 22.24 -5.49
N LYS A 43 -29.65 21.71 -4.73
CA LYS A 43 -28.68 22.52 -3.95
C LYS A 43 -27.33 22.75 -4.64
N LEU A 44 -27.17 22.34 -5.89
CA LEU A 44 -25.99 22.72 -6.66
C LEU A 44 -26.06 24.23 -6.96
N PRO A 45 -24.98 24.98 -6.68
CA PRO A 45 -24.92 26.39 -7.06
C PRO A 45 -25.03 26.49 -8.58
N LYS A 46 -26.03 27.24 -9.08
CA LYS A 46 -26.17 27.53 -10.50
C LYS A 46 -24.93 28.28 -10.96
N ILE A 47 -24.14 27.64 -11.82
CA ILE A 47 -23.04 28.31 -12.54
C ILE A 47 -23.70 29.34 -13.45
N GLN A 48 -23.61 30.62 -13.07
CA GLN A 48 -23.99 31.72 -13.93
C GLN A 48 -23.00 31.81 -15.09
N SER A 49 -23.50 31.86 -16.30
CA SER A 49 -22.68 32.07 -17.50
C SER A 49 -21.88 33.36 -17.37
N PRO A 50 -20.62 33.39 -17.86
CA PRO A 50 -19.79 34.58 -17.78
C PRO A 50 -20.37 35.71 -18.62
N GLN A 51 -20.75 36.82 -17.98
CA GLN A 51 -21.03 38.08 -18.64
C GLN A 51 -19.68 38.72 -19.00
N GLU A 52 -19.52 39.11 -20.27
CA GLU A 52 -18.32 39.77 -20.77
C GLU A 52 -18.00 41.04 -19.98
N ALA A 53 -16.90 41.03 -19.25
CA ALA A 53 -16.29 42.22 -18.66
C ALA A 53 -14.91 42.43 -19.26
N LYS A 54 -14.82 43.47 -20.11
CA LYS A 54 -13.57 44.02 -20.61
C LYS A 54 -12.80 44.65 -19.44
N SER A 55 -11.68 44.03 -19.04
CA SER A 55 -10.50 44.69 -18.46
C SER A 55 -9.37 43.67 -18.32
N PRO A 56 -8.09 44.02 -18.57
CA PRO A 56 -6.98 43.09 -18.42
C PRO A 56 -6.65 42.98 -16.92
N SER A 57 -7.35 42.13 -16.27
CA SER A 57 -7.03 41.72 -14.90
C SER A 57 -6.09 40.55 -14.99
N MET A 58 -4.91 40.75 -14.45
CA MET A 58 -3.86 39.79 -14.17
C MET A 58 -4.47 38.48 -13.74
N LEU A 59 -4.53 37.48 -14.63
CA LEU A 59 -4.88 36.12 -14.31
C LEU A 59 -3.78 35.60 -13.37
N VAL A 60 -4.01 35.73 -12.07
CA VAL A 60 -3.32 34.89 -11.09
C VAL A 60 -3.84 33.48 -11.32
N THR A 61 -3.17 32.75 -12.18
CA THR A 61 -3.33 31.29 -12.29
C THR A 61 -2.77 30.74 -11.00
N THR A 62 -3.62 30.58 -10.00
CA THR A 62 -3.31 29.69 -8.89
C THR A 62 -3.24 28.29 -9.51
N VAL A 63 -2.04 27.86 -9.84
CA VAL A 63 -1.75 26.45 -10.08
C VAL A 63 -2.02 25.79 -8.73
N ILE A 64 -3.20 25.18 -8.58
CA ILE A 64 -3.44 24.25 -7.49
C ILE A 64 -2.61 23.02 -7.89
N GLU A 65 -1.35 23.00 -7.45
CA GLU A 65 -0.59 21.75 -7.41
C GLU A 65 -1.38 20.83 -6.50
N SER A 66 -2.07 19.86 -7.07
CA SER A 66 -2.63 18.77 -6.29
C SER A 66 -1.43 18.03 -5.70
N GLU A 67 -1.22 18.21 -4.41
CA GLU A 67 -0.15 17.53 -3.71
C GLU A 67 -0.33 16.01 -3.89
N ASP A 68 0.71 15.31 -4.26
CA ASP A 68 0.66 13.88 -4.49
C ASP A 68 0.40 13.14 -3.18
N ALA A 69 -0.80 12.61 -3.02
CA ALA A 69 -1.22 11.91 -1.80
C ALA A 69 -0.35 10.69 -1.46
N ARG A 70 0.42 10.15 -2.40
CA ARG A 70 1.33 9.03 -2.17
C ARG A 70 2.43 9.40 -1.17
N GLY A 71 2.96 10.63 -1.26
CA GLY A 71 3.95 11.15 -0.32
C GLY A 71 3.42 11.20 1.11
N GLU A 72 2.17 11.64 1.27
CA GLU A 72 1.49 11.69 2.57
C GLU A 72 1.29 10.28 3.15
N LEU A 73 0.85 9.30 2.34
CA LEU A 73 0.69 7.92 2.79
C LEU A 73 2.00 7.33 3.34
N ILE A 74 3.13 7.59 2.66
CA ILE A 74 4.44 7.15 3.15
C ILE A 74 4.82 7.92 4.41
N ALA A 75 4.60 9.24 4.46
CA ALA A 75 4.91 10.05 5.64
C ALA A 75 4.19 9.53 6.89
N GLN A 76 2.89 9.24 6.78
CA GLN A 76 2.10 8.65 7.86
C GLN A 76 2.60 7.26 8.27
N PHE A 77 3.04 6.44 7.30
CA PHE A 77 3.63 5.13 7.60
C PHE A 77 4.95 5.28 8.37
N LEU A 78 5.84 6.20 7.95
CA LEU A 78 7.10 6.49 8.65
C LEU A 78 6.85 6.99 10.07
N GLU A 79 5.89 7.88 10.26
CA GLU A 79 5.51 8.45 11.56
C GLU A 79 4.91 7.39 12.49
N ARG A 80 3.93 6.62 12.01
CA ARG A 80 3.29 5.54 12.75
C ARG A 80 4.31 4.55 13.30
N HIS A 81 5.29 4.22 12.51
CA HIS A 81 6.36 3.29 12.89
C HIS A 81 7.59 3.98 13.50
N LYS A 82 7.54 5.29 13.76
CA LYS A 82 8.62 6.06 14.40
C LYS A 82 9.98 5.85 13.73
N SER A 83 10.01 5.98 12.40
CA SER A 83 11.25 5.92 11.63
C SER A 83 12.19 7.08 12.04
N PRO A 84 13.53 6.88 12.04
CA PRO A 84 14.49 7.96 12.21
C PRO A 84 14.57 8.90 11.00
N MET A 85 13.96 8.57 9.88
CA MET A 85 13.90 9.41 8.68
C MET A 85 12.94 10.57 8.89
N GLN A 86 13.43 11.70 9.37
CA GLN A 86 12.67 12.93 9.62
C GLN A 86 13.28 14.11 8.88
N PRO A 87 12.47 15.10 8.41
CA PRO A 87 10.99 15.19 8.53
C PRO A 87 10.25 14.13 7.67
N TYR A 88 9.13 13.61 8.16
CA TYR A 88 8.41 12.52 7.49
C TYR A 88 7.82 12.91 6.14
N ASP A 89 7.27 14.11 6.01
CA ASP A 89 6.76 14.69 4.76
C ASP A 89 7.84 14.80 3.68
N PHE A 90 9.05 15.23 4.07
CA PHE A 90 10.19 15.28 3.16
C PHE A 90 10.56 13.87 2.64
N TYR A 91 10.72 12.90 3.55
CA TYR A 91 11.09 11.55 3.15
C TYR A 91 9.95 10.82 2.44
N GLY A 92 8.70 11.10 2.78
CA GLY A 92 7.54 10.59 2.05
C GLY A 92 7.58 10.98 0.58
N LYS A 93 7.76 12.26 0.29
CA LYS A 93 7.91 12.78 -1.09
C LYS A 93 9.14 12.22 -1.79
N LYS A 94 10.28 12.14 -1.11
CA LYS A 94 11.54 11.61 -1.68
C LYS A 94 11.42 10.14 -2.08
N LEU A 95 10.76 9.30 -1.29
CA LEU A 95 10.56 7.90 -1.60
C LEU A 95 9.64 7.72 -2.82
N VAL A 96 8.61 8.56 -2.98
CA VAL A 96 7.79 8.60 -4.21
C VAL A 96 8.62 9.02 -5.41
N GLU A 97 9.39 10.11 -5.32
CA GLU A 97 10.25 10.57 -6.42
C GLU A 97 11.24 9.48 -6.88
N ILE A 98 11.80 8.71 -5.95
CA ILE A 98 12.70 7.59 -6.26
C ILE A 98 11.92 6.47 -6.94
N ALA A 99 10.76 6.10 -6.42
CA ALA A 99 9.92 5.06 -6.98
C ALA A 99 9.50 5.39 -8.42
N ASP A 100 9.04 6.62 -8.67
CA ASP A 100 8.66 7.11 -10.00
C ASP A 100 9.82 7.07 -10.99
N ARG A 101 11.02 7.47 -10.55
CA ARG A 101 12.24 7.45 -11.38
C ARG A 101 12.55 6.06 -11.91
N TYR A 102 12.33 5.04 -11.10
CA TYR A 102 12.58 3.64 -11.46
C TYR A 102 11.33 2.88 -11.87
N GLN A 103 10.18 3.55 -11.95
CA GLN A 103 8.88 2.97 -12.35
C GLN A 103 8.50 1.75 -11.49
N ILE A 104 8.71 1.86 -10.20
CA ILE A 104 8.34 0.84 -9.20
C ILE A 104 7.21 1.35 -8.31
N ASP A 105 6.44 0.43 -7.76
CA ASP A 105 5.38 0.79 -6.80
C ASP A 105 5.98 1.59 -5.63
N PHE A 106 5.44 2.77 -5.35
CA PHE A 106 5.94 3.70 -4.33
C PHE A 106 5.98 3.10 -2.92
N ARG A 107 5.21 2.04 -2.67
CA ARG A 107 5.15 1.34 -1.38
C ARG A 107 6.26 0.30 -1.22
N LEU A 108 6.88 -0.15 -2.31
CA LEU A 108 7.80 -1.27 -2.29
C LEU A 108 9.07 -0.96 -1.48
N LEU A 109 9.71 0.18 -1.73
CA LEU A 109 10.95 0.56 -1.03
C LEU A 109 10.75 0.71 0.49
N PRO A 110 9.73 1.45 0.99
CA PRO A 110 9.49 1.52 2.44
C PRO A 110 9.05 0.18 3.04
N ALA A 111 8.34 -0.69 2.30
CA ALA A 111 7.99 -2.02 2.77
C ALA A 111 9.21 -2.93 2.94
N ILE A 112 10.15 -2.91 1.98
CA ILE A 112 11.42 -3.63 2.10
C ILE A 112 12.24 -3.08 3.28
N ALA A 113 12.36 -1.75 3.42
CA ALA A 113 13.08 -1.15 4.54
C ALA A 113 12.46 -1.50 5.90
N MET A 114 11.13 -1.64 5.98
CA MET A 114 10.46 -2.13 7.18
C MET A 114 10.88 -3.57 7.49
N GLN A 115 10.92 -4.42 6.48
CA GLN A 115 11.30 -5.82 6.62
C GLN A 115 12.78 -5.97 7.04
N GLU A 116 13.69 -5.20 6.42
CA GLU A 116 15.13 -5.37 6.62
C GLU A 116 15.66 -4.72 7.91
N SER A 117 15.12 -3.55 8.28
CA SER A 117 15.68 -2.76 9.37
C SER A 117 14.65 -2.10 10.27
N ASN A 118 13.38 -2.51 10.17
CA ASN A 118 12.29 -1.84 10.89
C ASN A 118 12.26 -0.32 10.59
N LEU A 119 12.25 0.03 9.30
CA LEU A 119 12.34 1.40 8.79
C LEU A 119 13.55 2.16 9.32
N CYS A 120 14.74 1.61 9.12
CA CYS A 120 16.01 2.23 9.51
C CYS A 120 16.25 2.34 11.03
N LYS A 121 15.46 1.66 11.88
CA LYS A 121 15.70 1.65 13.34
C LYS A 121 16.75 0.64 13.77
N ASN A 122 16.86 -0.49 13.08
CA ASN A 122 17.73 -1.60 13.42
C ASN A 122 18.86 -1.71 12.37
N GLN A 123 19.70 -0.69 12.30
CA GLN A 123 20.82 -0.66 11.36
C GLN A 123 22.10 -1.14 12.03
N ASN A 124 23.07 -1.48 11.18
CA ASN A 124 24.44 -1.66 11.64
C ASN A 124 24.99 -0.31 12.14
N PRO A 125 25.55 -0.23 13.36
CA PRO A 125 26.14 1.03 13.88
C PRO A 125 27.20 1.64 12.98
N GLY A 126 27.91 0.82 12.19
CA GLY A 126 28.89 1.27 11.19
C GLY A 126 28.28 1.73 9.85
N ALA A 127 26.98 1.62 9.67
CA ALA A 127 26.25 2.00 8.47
C ALA A 127 24.82 2.46 8.79
N PRO A 128 24.67 3.58 9.52
CA PRO A 128 23.38 4.03 10.06
C PRO A 128 22.37 4.48 8.99
N LYS A 129 22.80 4.65 7.74
CA LYS A 129 21.92 5.05 6.63
C LYS A 129 21.66 3.92 5.63
N ASN A 130 22.14 2.71 5.96
CA ASN A 130 21.93 1.51 5.15
C ASN A 130 20.68 0.74 5.63
N CYS A 131 19.50 1.26 5.30
CA CYS A 131 18.22 0.71 5.75
C CYS A 131 17.84 -0.62 5.09
N LEU A 132 18.44 -0.96 3.96
CA LEU A 132 18.10 -2.14 3.17
C LEU A 132 19.17 -3.24 3.23
N GLY A 133 20.19 -3.10 4.09
CA GLY A 133 21.18 -4.15 4.33
C GLY A 133 22.18 -4.37 3.20
N PHE A 134 22.43 -3.37 2.38
CA PHE A 134 23.39 -3.51 1.26
C PHE A 134 24.81 -3.80 1.71
N GLY A 135 25.47 -4.73 1.00
CA GLY A 135 26.90 -4.97 1.14
C GLY A 135 27.33 -5.34 2.56
N ILE A 136 26.45 -5.97 3.34
CA ILE A 136 26.81 -6.50 4.66
C ILE A 136 27.54 -7.83 4.45
N HIS A 137 28.85 -7.81 4.65
CA HIS A 137 29.71 -8.99 4.56
C HIS A 137 30.87 -8.92 5.55
N LYS A 138 31.64 -10.00 5.67
CA LYS A 138 32.73 -10.13 6.66
C LYS A 138 33.80 -9.04 6.54
N SER A 139 33.99 -8.45 5.36
CA SER A 139 35.02 -7.44 5.07
C SER A 139 34.56 -6.00 5.23
N GLY A 140 33.30 -5.76 5.62
CA GLY A 140 32.78 -4.41 5.82
C GLY A 140 31.28 -4.31 5.57
N THR A 141 30.76 -3.11 5.78
CA THR A 141 29.36 -2.76 5.54
C THR A 141 29.34 -1.49 4.70
N LEU A 142 28.55 -1.51 3.62
CA LEU A 142 28.33 -0.32 2.82
C LEU A 142 27.50 0.68 3.63
N ASP A 143 27.96 1.91 3.79
CA ASP A 143 27.16 3.02 4.29
C ASP A 143 26.90 4.03 3.16
N PHE A 144 25.99 4.97 3.42
CA PHE A 144 25.58 5.99 2.48
C PHE A 144 25.69 7.39 3.11
N ASP A 145 25.87 8.41 2.28
CA ASP A 145 25.94 9.80 2.75
C ASP A 145 24.61 10.27 3.35
N SER A 146 23.48 9.72 2.86
CA SER A 146 22.13 10.01 3.34
C SER A 146 21.20 8.81 3.16
N TYR A 147 20.02 8.86 3.80
CA TYR A 147 18.97 7.85 3.59
C TYR A 147 18.54 7.81 2.12
N GLU A 148 18.37 8.98 1.49
CA GLU A 148 18.00 9.09 0.08
C GLU A 148 18.99 8.38 -0.83
N ALA A 149 20.30 8.51 -0.57
CA ALA A 149 21.33 7.83 -1.35
C ALA A 149 21.19 6.30 -1.25
N GLY A 150 20.87 5.78 -0.07
CA GLY A 150 20.60 4.35 0.15
C GLY A 150 19.36 3.88 -0.62
N PHE A 151 18.26 4.62 -0.55
CA PHE A 151 17.02 4.29 -1.27
C PHE A 151 17.16 4.47 -2.79
N GLU A 152 17.89 5.48 -3.25
CA GLU A 152 18.23 5.66 -4.67
C GLU A 152 19.02 4.47 -5.22
N ARG A 153 19.98 3.98 -4.45
CA ARG A 153 20.74 2.77 -4.79
C ARG A 153 19.81 1.56 -4.87
N ALA A 154 18.89 1.40 -3.92
CA ALA A 154 17.93 0.31 -3.87
C ALA A 154 16.99 0.32 -5.08
N GLY A 155 16.38 1.45 -5.39
CA GLY A 155 15.49 1.59 -6.54
C GLY A 155 16.17 1.22 -7.85
N ARG A 156 17.40 1.71 -8.05
CA ARG A 156 18.20 1.39 -9.22
C ARG A 156 18.51 -0.11 -9.32
N GLU A 157 18.88 -0.76 -8.24
CA GLU A 157 19.22 -2.19 -8.24
C GLU A 157 17.99 -3.08 -8.39
N LEU A 158 16.86 -2.74 -7.74
CA LEU A 158 15.61 -3.45 -7.94
C LEU A 158 15.18 -3.37 -9.41
N LYS A 159 15.26 -2.19 -10.02
CA LYS A 159 14.96 -2.02 -11.45
C LYS A 159 15.88 -2.89 -12.31
N ALA A 160 17.19 -2.72 -12.20
CA ALA A 160 18.16 -3.34 -13.11
C ALA A 160 18.29 -4.85 -12.95
N TYR A 161 18.25 -5.36 -11.71
CA TYR A 161 18.58 -6.75 -11.42
C TYR A 161 17.36 -7.64 -11.19
N TYR A 162 16.16 -7.08 -11.01
CA TYR A 162 14.94 -7.82 -10.76
C TYR A 162 13.86 -7.49 -11.81
N ILE A 163 13.36 -6.26 -11.84
CA ILE A 163 12.24 -5.87 -12.70
C ILE A 163 12.58 -5.99 -14.18
N ASP A 164 13.72 -5.50 -14.62
CA ASP A 164 14.19 -5.62 -16.02
C ASP A 164 14.54 -7.08 -16.40
N LYS A 165 14.56 -7.98 -15.43
CA LYS A 165 14.71 -9.43 -15.64
C LYS A 165 13.36 -10.18 -15.61
N GLY A 166 12.27 -9.46 -15.54
CA GLY A 166 10.90 -10.03 -15.54
C GLY A 166 10.39 -10.48 -14.18
N LEU A 167 11.07 -10.13 -13.08
CA LEU A 167 10.59 -10.40 -11.72
C LEU A 167 9.67 -9.25 -11.30
N LEU A 168 8.37 -9.40 -11.53
CA LEU A 168 7.39 -8.31 -11.45
C LEU A 168 6.47 -8.40 -10.22
N THR A 169 6.63 -9.42 -9.38
CA THR A 169 5.89 -9.55 -8.11
C THR A 169 6.84 -9.69 -6.94
N VAL A 170 6.37 -9.43 -5.72
CA VAL A 170 7.19 -9.55 -4.50
C VAL A 170 7.69 -10.99 -4.33
N GLU A 171 6.89 -11.98 -4.64
CA GLU A 171 7.23 -13.41 -4.58
C GLU A 171 8.33 -13.76 -5.60
N GLN A 172 8.24 -13.22 -6.80
CA GLN A 172 9.28 -13.40 -7.82
C GLN A 172 10.59 -12.73 -7.40
N ILE A 173 10.51 -11.52 -6.82
CA ILE A 173 11.69 -10.82 -6.27
C ILE A 173 12.31 -11.65 -5.15
N GLU A 174 11.53 -12.18 -4.21
CA GLU A 174 12.00 -13.03 -3.11
C GLU A 174 12.84 -14.19 -3.61
N SER A 175 12.42 -14.86 -4.68
CA SER A 175 13.11 -16.04 -5.21
C SER A 175 14.61 -15.82 -5.48
N LYS A 176 14.99 -14.56 -5.71
CA LYS A 176 16.38 -14.14 -5.94
C LYS A 176 16.96 -13.31 -4.80
N TYR A 177 16.14 -12.50 -4.12
CA TYR A 177 16.57 -11.59 -3.06
C TYR A 177 16.92 -12.37 -1.78
N THR A 178 16.06 -13.30 -1.39
CA THR A 178 16.22 -14.13 -0.21
C THR A 178 15.61 -15.54 -0.40
N PRO A 179 16.27 -16.38 -1.23
CA PRO A 179 15.68 -17.66 -1.65
C PRO A 179 15.47 -18.66 -0.51
N SER A 180 16.06 -18.43 0.66
CA SER A 180 15.89 -19.27 1.85
C SER A 180 14.68 -18.93 2.69
N SER A 181 13.95 -17.85 2.40
CA SER A 181 12.84 -17.37 3.23
C SER A 181 11.52 -18.14 3.04
N ASN A 182 11.41 -18.95 1.97
CA ASN A 182 10.26 -19.81 1.68
C ASN A 182 8.90 -19.08 1.71
N GLY A 183 8.82 -17.89 1.12
CA GLY A 183 7.60 -17.09 1.06
C GLY A 183 7.39 -16.13 2.24
N SER A 184 8.13 -16.29 3.34
CA SER A 184 7.92 -15.48 4.53
C SER A 184 8.30 -14.02 4.33
N TRP A 185 9.35 -13.74 3.56
CA TRP A 185 9.78 -12.39 3.22
C TRP A 185 8.76 -11.68 2.34
N ALA A 186 8.31 -12.34 1.27
CA ALA A 186 7.31 -11.78 0.36
C ALA A 186 5.97 -11.50 1.08
N ASN A 187 5.52 -12.44 1.89
CA ASN A 187 4.32 -12.27 2.72
C ASN A 187 4.44 -11.04 3.64
N SER A 188 5.59 -10.87 4.28
CA SER A 188 5.83 -9.70 5.14
C SER A 188 5.83 -8.38 4.34
N VAL A 189 6.55 -8.32 3.22
CA VAL A 189 6.59 -7.12 2.37
C VAL A 189 5.19 -6.77 1.86
N ASN A 190 4.41 -7.75 1.39
CA ASN A 190 3.03 -7.54 0.94
C ASN A 190 2.13 -7.00 2.06
N GLN A 191 2.29 -7.46 3.30
CA GLN A 191 1.56 -6.91 4.45
C GLN A 191 1.88 -5.44 4.71
N TRP A 192 3.15 -5.04 4.60
CA TRP A 192 3.55 -3.64 4.75
C TRP A 192 3.04 -2.76 3.61
N MET A 193 3.07 -3.26 2.36
CA MET A 193 2.48 -2.56 1.22
C MET A 193 0.96 -2.40 1.37
N ALA A 194 0.28 -3.42 1.91
CA ALA A 194 -1.16 -3.37 2.18
C ALA A 194 -1.51 -2.36 3.28
N GLU A 195 -0.71 -2.29 4.36
CA GLU A 195 -0.91 -1.29 5.41
C GLU A 195 -0.87 0.14 4.86
N MET A 196 0.09 0.45 3.97
CA MET A 196 0.17 1.77 3.34
C MET A 196 -1.02 2.09 2.43
N ARG A 197 -1.67 1.08 1.86
CA ARG A 197 -2.80 1.26 0.93
C ARG A 197 -4.16 1.26 1.62
N PHE A 198 -4.34 0.37 2.59
CA PHE A 198 -5.66 0.05 3.16
C PHE A 198 -5.74 0.33 4.65
N ASP A 199 -4.66 0.80 5.26
CA ASP A 199 -4.47 0.89 6.71
C ASP A 199 -4.68 -0.47 7.44
N ASP A 200 -4.58 -1.57 6.71
CA ASP A 200 -4.80 -2.93 7.18
C ASP A 200 -3.78 -3.92 6.61
N ARG A 201 -2.98 -4.51 7.50
CA ARG A 201 -1.98 -5.53 7.16
C ARG A 201 -2.58 -6.88 6.76
N GLN A 202 -3.78 -7.19 7.23
CA GLN A 202 -4.44 -8.46 6.93
C GLN A 202 -4.73 -8.59 5.43
N MET A 203 -5.06 -7.47 4.77
CA MET A 203 -5.28 -7.44 3.33
C MET A 203 -4.08 -7.95 2.52
N GLY A 204 -2.86 -7.84 3.04
CA GLY A 204 -1.66 -8.38 2.40
C GLY A 204 -1.46 -9.88 2.57
N ARG A 205 -2.19 -10.51 3.50
CA ARG A 205 -2.15 -11.97 3.71
C ARG A 205 -3.18 -12.71 2.87
N GLU A 206 -4.34 -12.09 2.67
CA GLU A 206 -5.49 -12.70 2.00
C GLU A 206 -5.36 -12.69 0.48
N ASN A 207 -4.61 -11.74 -0.03
CA ASN A 207 -4.28 -11.70 -1.43
C ASN A 207 -3.03 -12.56 -1.67
N GLU A 208 -3.19 -13.77 -2.16
CA GLU A 208 -2.12 -14.51 -2.86
C GLU A 208 -1.77 -13.72 -4.12
N ASN A 209 -1.02 -12.65 -3.96
CA ASN A 209 -0.97 -11.62 -4.96
C ASN A 209 0.18 -11.81 -5.92
N ASN A 210 -0.17 -12.13 -7.10
CA ASN A 210 0.55 -11.78 -8.32
C ASN A 210 0.46 -10.27 -8.66
N ALA A 211 0.29 -9.38 -7.68
CA ALA A 211 0.24 -7.96 -7.92
C ALA A 211 1.60 -7.48 -8.43
N SER A 212 1.61 -6.84 -9.59
CA SER A 212 2.83 -6.25 -10.15
C SER A 212 3.39 -5.18 -9.23
N VAL A 213 4.71 -5.18 -9.04
CA VAL A 213 5.43 -4.12 -8.33
C VAL A 213 5.71 -2.90 -9.22
N LEU A 214 5.19 -2.88 -10.43
CA LEU A 214 5.24 -1.73 -11.32
C LEU A 214 4.06 -0.81 -11.05
N GLU A 215 4.32 0.45 -10.83
CA GLU A 215 3.28 1.44 -10.49
C GLU A 215 2.25 1.64 -11.62
N PHE A 216 2.69 1.54 -12.85
CA PHE A 216 1.87 1.71 -14.05
C PHE A 216 2.02 0.50 -14.96
N ALA A 217 1.73 -0.71 -14.46
CA ALA A 217 1.63 -1.87 -15.33
C ALA A 217 0.51 -1.58 -16.35
N LYS A 218 0.88 -1.34 -17.61
CA LYS A 218 -0.10 -1.23 -18.69
C LYS A 218 -0.83 -2.56 -18.76
N GLU A 219 -2.14 -2.53 -18.52
CA GLU A 219 -3.00 -3.64 -18.91
C GLU A 219 -2.77 -3.93 -20.40
N LYS A 220 -2.40 -5.18 -20.68
CA LYS A 220 -2.24 -5.65 -22.06
C LYS A 220 -3.56 -6.14 -22.59
#